data_b3fcab32bf1e2574f204146c4561f7e8
#
_entry.id   b3fcab32bf1e2574f204146c4561f7e8
#
_cell.length_a   1.000
_cell.length_b   1.000
_cell.length_c   1.000
_cell.angle_alpha   90.00
_cell.angle_beta   90.00
_cell.angle_gamma   90.00
#
_symmetry.space_group_name_H-M   'P 1'
#
loop_
_entity.id
_entity.type
_entity.pdbx_description
1 polymer ?
#
loop_
_entity_poly.entity_id
_entity_poly.type
_entity_poly.pdbx_seq_one_letter_code
_entity_poly.pdbx_strand_id
1 'polypeptide(L)'
;MIDQDVLQRVLGKAVRTGADFAEVYAEDKRSTSVSFDDGRVEQVTSGRDRGAGIRVIKGDTTGFAHTSDLSEAGLTAAAEAAAAAAAQGDGGTRTIALTRSPERKVNPIAQYPDEVAKTDKVALLLRMDDAARSAGGAIVQ
;
A
#
# COMPACT_ATOMS: atom_id res chain seq x y z
N MET A 1 8.83 -5.34 -6.29
CA MET A 1 7.79 -6.37 -6.03
C MET A 1 8.47 -7.46 -5.23
N ILE A 2 7.79 -8.05 -4.24
CA ILE A 2 8.35 -9.15 -3.45
C ILE A 2 8.30 -10.43 -4.31
N ASP A 3 9.38 -11.23 -4.25
CA ASP A 3 9.45 -12.49 -4.97
C ASP A 3 8.40 -13.49 -4.48
N GLN A 4 7.81 -14.26 -5.39
CA GLN A 4 6.74 -15.22 -5.06
C GLN A 4 7.24 -16.35 -4.16
N ASP A 5 8.49 -16.81 -4.35
CA ASP A 5 9.06 -17.86 -3.54
C ASP A 5 9.30 -17.38 -2.10
N VAL A 6 9.67 -16.11 -1.92
CA VAL A 6 9.76 -15.47 -0.59
C VAL A 6 8.39 -15.46 0.08
N LEU A 7 7.34 -15.01 -0.63
CA LEU A 7 5.98 -15.00 -0.09
C LEU A 7 5.50 -16.38 0.31
N GLN A 8 5.79 -17.41 -0.50
CA GLN A 8 5.43 -18.78 -0.20
C GLN A 8 6.12 -19.30 1.06
N ARG A 9 7.42 -19.01 1.24
CA ARG A 9 8.17 -19.37 2.46
C ARG A 9 7.63 -18.66 3.69
N VAL A 10 7.36 -17.35 3.59
CA VAL A 10 6.83 -16.52 4.68
C VAL A 10 5.44 -17.02 5.11
N LEU A 11 4.53 -17.22 4.17
CA LEU A 11 3.20 -17.72 4.46
C LEU A 11 3.23 -19.17 4.98
N GLY A 12 4.13 -20.01 4.45
CA GLY A 12 4.36 -21.36 4.97
C GLY A 12 4.75 -21.35 6.46
N LYS A 13 5.56 -20.38 6.89
CA LYS A 13 5.86 -20.21 8.33
C LYS A 13 4.66 -19.74 9.14
N ALA A 14 3.86 -18.82 8.59
CA ALA A 14 2.67 -18.31 9.26
C ALA A 14 1.65 -19.41 9.59
N VAL A 15 1.49 -20.42 8.73
CA VAL A 15 0.51 -21.50 8.95
C VAL A 15 1.06 -22.72 9.68
N ARG A 16 2.36 -22.80 9.94
CA ARG A 16 2.98 -23.98 10.62
C ARG A 16 2.37 -24.28 11.99
N THR A 17 1.78 -23.31 12.67
CA THR A 17 1.12 -23.46 13.97
C THR A 17 -0.33 -23.91 13.87
N GLY A 18 -0.77 -24.39 12.69
CA GLY A 18 -2.11 -24.89 12.47
C GLY A 18 -3.13 -23.81 12.13
N ALA A 19 -2.70 -22.69 11.54
CA ALA A 19 -3.61 -21.67 11.05
C ALA A 19 -4.39 -22.14 9.80
N ASP A 20 -5.62 -21.69 9.68
CA ASP A 20 -6.54 -22.02 8.60
C ASP A 20 -6.32 -21.15 7.37
N PHE A 21 -5.81 -19.94 7.57
CA PHE A 21 -5.59 -18.96 6.51
C PHE A 21 -4.45 -18.02 6.88
N ALA A 22 -3.66 -17.62 5.87
CA ALA A 22 -2.71 -16.53 5.98
C ALA A 22 -2.62 -15.76 4.66
N GLU A 23 -2.48 -14.45 4.78
CA GLU A 23 -2.27 -13.56 3.63
C GLU A 23 -1.21 -12.52 3.93
N VAL A 24 -0.59 -12.03 2.86
CA VAL A 24 0.30 -10.85 2.87
C VAL A 24 -0.29 -9.80 1.94
N TYR A 25 -0.54 -8.62 2.47
CA TYR A 25 -0.78 -7.41 1.70
C TYR A 25 0.51 -6.58 1.70
N ALA A 26 1.00 -6.21 0.55
CA ALA A 26 2.17 -5.34 0.43
C ALA A 26 1.86 -4.15 -0.46
N GLU A 27 2.29 -2.97 -0.05
CA GLU A 27 2.15 -1.77 -0.85
C GLU A 27 3.45 -0.96 -0.93
N ASP A 28 3.59 -0.24 -2.03
CA ASP A 28 4.61 0.79 -2.26
C ASP A 28 3.91 1.97 -2.93
N LYS A 29 3.43 2.91 -2.12
CA LYS A 29 2.65 4.06 -2.54
C LYS A 29 3.51 5.31 -2.54
N ARG A 30 3.49 6.04 -3.65
CA ARG A 30 4.10 7.36 -3.77
C ARG A 30 3.02 8.41 -3.91
N SER A 31 3.16 9.50 -3.19
CA SER A 31 2.23 10.62 -3.23
C SER A 31 2.96 11.94 -3.41
N THR A 32 2.34 12.84 -4.16
CA THR A 32 2.74 14.25 -4.22
C THR A 32 1.49 15.08 -4.08
N SER A 33 1.49 16.04 -3.17
CA SER A 33 0.41 16.99 -2.99
C SER A 33 0.94 18.42 -3.15
N VAL A 34 0.16 19.26 -3.81
CA VAL A 34 0.38 20.68 -3.91
C VAL A 34 -0.89 21.37 -3.41
N SER A 35 -0.79 22.16 -2.35
CA SER A 35 -1.87 23.00 -1.84
C SER A 35 -1.72 24.40 -2.41
N PHE A 36 -2.83 24.92 -2.92
CA PHE A 36 -2.90 26.22 -3.55
C PHE A 36 -4.10 26.98 -2.97
N ASP A 37 -3.89 28.19 -2.54
CA ASP A 37 -4.92 29.05 -1.95
C ASP A 37 -4.62 30.52 -2.28
N ASP A 38 -5.65 31.28 -2.57
CA ASP A 38 -5.61 32.72 -2.91
C ASP A 38 -4.44 33.09 -3.86
N GLY A 39 -4.33 32.40 -4.98
CA GLY A 39 -3.30 32.66 -6.01
C GLY A 39 -1.89 32.24 -5.61
N ARG A 40 -1.69 31.49 -4.52
CA ARG A 40 -0.37 31.13 -4.00
C ARG A 40 -0.24 29.63 -3.72
N VAL A 41 0.94 29.10 -3.97
CA VAL A 41 1.30 27.78 -3.49
C VAL A 41 1.64 27.86 -2.01
N GLU A 42 0.85 27.19 -1.18
CA GLU A 42 1.09 27.14 0.27
C GLU A 42 2.02 26.00 0.65
N GLN A 43 1.83 24.84 0.03
CA GLN A 43 2.59 23.66 0.41
C GLN A 43 2.82 22.73 -0.79
N VAL A 44 4.02 22.16 -0.86
CA VAL A 44 4.36 21.05 -1.77
C VAL A 44 4.93 19.91 -0.94
N THR A 45 4.22 18.79 -0.88
CA THR A 45 4.69 17.61 -0.15
C THR A 45 4.91 16.44 -1.09
N SER A 46 5.83 15.56 -0.72
CA SER A 46 6.02 14.26 -1.37
C SER A 46 6.24 13.22 -0.28
N GLY A 47 5.58 12.08 -0.43
CA GLY A 47 5.67 10.97 0.50
C GLY A 47 5.81 9.64 -0.22
N ARG A 48 6.37 8.67 0.48
CA ARG A 48 6.38 7.27 0.06
C ARG A 48 6.05 6.40 1.26
N ASP A 49 4.93 5.66 1.15
CA ASP A 49 4.52 4.66 2.12
C ASP A 49 4.83 3.28 1.54
N ARG A 50 5.64 2.52 2.24
CA ARG A 50 6.05 1.19 1.81
C ARG A 50 6.02 0.24 2.99
N GLY A 51 5.36 -0.91 2.81
CA GLY A 51 5.28 -1.91 3.86
C GLY A 51 4.49 -3.13 3.45
N ALA A 52 4.38 -4.06 4.40
CA ALA A 52 3.52 -5.23 4.28
C ALA A 52 2.77 -5.48 5.59
N GLY A 53 1.52 -5.89 5.47
CA GLY A 53 0.69 -6.41 6.54
C GLY A 53 0.49 -7.91 6.35
N ILE A 54 0.59 -8.68 7.41
CA ILE A 54 0.36 -10.12 7.42
C ILE A 54 -0.77 -10.44 8.36
N ARG A 55 -1.78 -11.14 7.84
CA ARG A 55 -2.92 -11.60 8.60
C ARG A 55 -2.93 -13.13 8.64
N VAL A 56 -3.16 -13.66 9.83
CA VAL A 56 -3.26 -15.10 10.09
C VAL A 56 -4.57 -15.37 10.82
N ILE A 57 -5.32 -16.36 10.38
CA ILE A 57 -6.58 -16.79 11.00
C ILE A 57 -6.44 -18.23 11.45
N LYS A 58 -6.83 -18.49 12.70
CA LYS A 58 -6.88 -19.83 13.30
C LYS A 58 -8.20 -19.98 14.05
N GLY A 59 -9.11 -20.81 13.56
CA GLY A 59 -10.48 -20.84 14.06
C GLY A 59 -11.14 -19.45 13.98
N ASP A 60 -11.64 -18.96 15.07
CA ASP A 60 -12.26 -17.64 15.19
C ASP A 60 -11.29 -16.53 15.60
N THR A 61 -9.99 -16.84 15.71
CA THR A 61 -8.98 -15.88 16.15
C THR A 61 -8.17 -15.35 14.97
N THR A 62 -8.05 -14.03 14.88
CA THR A 62 -7.23 -13.34 13.88
C THR A 62 -6.02 -12.71 14.54
N GLY A 63 -4.83 -13.01 14.01
CA GLY A 63 -3.59 -12.31 14.31
C GLY A 63 -3.17 -11.42 13.15
N PHE A 64 -2.65 -10.24 13.46
CA PHE A 64 -2.17 -9.29 12.48
C PHE A 64 -0.84 -8.67 12.93
N ALA A 65 0.08 -8.53 11.99
CA ALA A 65 1.32 -7.78 12.17
C ALA A 65 1.69 -7.04 10.89
N HIS A 66 2.45 -5.97 11.02
CA HIS A 66 2.94 -5.21 9.87
C HIS A 66 4.44 -4.92 9.99
N THR A 67 5.07 -4.65 8.84
CA THR A 67 6.49 -4.29 8.77
C THR A 67 6.75 -3.36 7.59
N SER A 68 7.68 -2.43 7.76
CA SER A 68 8.26 -1.63 6.66
C SER A 68 9.46 -2.33 6.01
N ASP A 69 10.01 -3.36 6.65
CA ASP A 69 11.09 -4.19 6.12
C ASP A 69 10.52 -5.29 5.22
N LEU A 70 10.63 -5.11 3.91
CA LEU A 70 10.17 -6.08 2.91
C LEU A 70 11.21 -7.16 2.57
N SER A 71 12.31 -7.26 3.34
CA SER A 71 13.21 -8.39 3.26
C SER A 71 12.53 -9.69 3.72
N GLU A 72 13.05 -10.85 3.31
CA GLU A 72 12.51 -12.14 3.78
C GLU A 72 12.56 -12.24 5.31
N ALA A 73 13.59 -11.66 5.95
CA ALA A 73 13.72 -11.67 7.41
C ALA A 73 12.62 -10.81 8.07
N GLY A 74 12.39 -9.58 7.60
CA GLY A 74 11.36 -8.70 8.12
C GLY A 74 9.95 -9.25 7.94
N LEU A 75 9.65 -9.80 6.76
CA LEU A 75 8.38 -10.44 6.47
C LEU A 75 8.18 -11.70 7.33
N THR A 76 9.23 -12.50 7.53
CA THR A 76 9.17 -13.68 8.41
C THR A 76 8.86 -13.30 9.86
N ALA A 77 9.53 -12.30 10.39
CA ALA A 77 9.30 -11.83 11.76
C ALA A 77 7.84 -11.35 11.96
N ALA A 78 7.30 -10.61 10.98
CA ALA A 78 5.91 -10.19 10.99
C ALA A 78 4.93 -11.39 10.88
N ALA A 79 5.25 -12.39 10.05
CA ALA A 79 4.43 -13.59 9.93
C ALA A 79 4.39 -14.41 11.23
N GLU A 80 5.53 -14.56 11.89
CA GLU A 80 5.64 -15.24 13.19
C GLU A 80 4.87 -14.47 14.29
N ALA A 81 4.94 -13.14 14.30
CA ALA A 81 4.19 -12.31 15.23
C ALA A 81 2.66 -12.43 15.03
N ALA A 82 2.20 -12.40 13.76
CA ALA A 82 0.80 -12.59 13.44
C ALA A 82 0.31 -14.01 13.81
N ALA A 83 1.14 -15.05 13.53
CA ALA A 83 0.83 -16.42 13.91
C ALA A 83 0.76 -16.61 15.42
N ALA A 84 1.65 -15.98 16.19
CA ALA A 84 1.63 -16.00 17.65
C ALA A 84 0.37 -15.33 18.21
N ALA A 85 -0.06 -14.21 17.61
CA ALA A 85 -1.31 -13.54 18.00
C ALA A 85 -2.56 -14.40 17.72
N ALA A 86 -2.54 -15.22 16.65
CA ALA A 86 -3.64 -16.15 16.31
C ALA A 86 -3.56 -17.49 17.03
N ALA A 87 -2.52 -17.76 17.84
CA ALA A 87 -2.22 -19.09 18.39
C ALA A 87 -3.32 -19.68 19.28
N GLN A 88 -4.17 -18.84 19.87
CA GLN A 88 -5.26 -19.25 20.76
C GLN A 88 -6.45 -19.89 20.01
N GLY A 89 -6.51 -19.81 18.69
CA GLY A 89 -7.62 -20.35 17.90
C GLY A 89 -7.52 -21.88 17.70
N ASP A 90 -8.63 -22.51 17.38
CA ASP A 90 -8.81 -23.95 17.12
C ASP A 90 -8.67 -24.26 15.62
N GLY A 91 -7.55 -23.92 15.02
CA GLY A 91 -7.29 -24.18 13.59
C GLY A 91 -6.70 -25.55 13.31
N GLY A 92 -6.72 -25.95 12.03
CA GLY A 92 -6.10 -27.17 11.52
C GLY A 92 -4.82 -26.88 10.73
N THR A 93 -4.06 -27.92 10.40
CA THR A 93 -2.90 -27.82 9.51
C THR A 93 -3.36 -27.70 8.05
N ARG A 94 -2.90 -26.69 7.33
CA ARG A 94 -3.20 -26.48 5.91
C ARG A 94 -1.93 -26.30 5.08
N THR A 95 -2.00 -26.74 3.83
CA THR A 95 -0.96 -26.49 2.82
C THR A 95 -1.35 -25.24 2.05
N ILE A 96 -0.42 -24.28 1.94
CA ILE A 96 -0.64 -23.06 1.18
C ILE A 96 -0.23 -23.25 -0.28
N ALA A 97 -1.15 -22.94 -1.17
CA ALA A 97 -0.88 -22.75 -2.60
C ALA A 97 -1.20 -21.29 -2.97
N LEU A 98 -0.20 -20.57 -3.44
CA LEU A 98 -0.41 -19.21 -3.92
C LEU A 98 -1.11 -19.25 -5.28
N THR A 99 -2.22 -18.52 -5.40
CA THR A 99 -2.90 -18.30 -6.66
C THR A 99 -2.44 -16.97 -7.25
N ARG A 100 -1.93 -17.00 -8.47
CA ARG A 100 -1.62 -15.79 -9.22
C ARG A 100 -2.87 -15.32 -9.93
N SER A 101 -3.45 -14.22 -9.47
CA SER A 101 -4.49 -13.53 -10.23
C SER A 101 -3.82 -12.63 -11.26
N PRO A 102 -4.19 -12.69 -12.55
CA PRO A 102 -3.65 -11.77 -13.55
C PRO A 102 -4.02 -10.33 -13.17
N GLU A 103 -3.02 -9.45 -13.18
CA GLU A 103 -3.23 -8.02 -12.94
C GLU A 103 -4.14 -7.46 -14.04
N ARG A 104 -5.32 -7.01 -13.65
CA ARG A 104 -6.27 -6.40 -14.57
C ARG A 104 -5.97 -4.91 -14.65
N LYS A 105 -5.14 -4.50 -15.61
CA LYS A 105 -4.93 -3.09 -15.92
C LYS A 105 -6.21 -2.53 -16.55
N VAL A 106 -6.96 -1.76 -15.79
CA VAL A 106 -8.21 -1.15 -16.27
C VAL A 106 -7.91 0.12 -17.06
N ASN A 107 -6.88 0.87 -16.66
CA ASN A 107 -6.48 2.11 -17.31
C ASN A 107 -4.97 2.10 -17.55
N PRO A 108 -4.50 2.26 -18.80
CA PRO A 108 -3.09 2.45 -19.08
C PRO A 108 -2.63 3.80 -18.50
N ILE A 109 -1.57 3.78 -17.70
CA ILE A 109 -0.95 4.99 -17.19
C ILE A 109 0.13 5.39 -18.20
N ALA A 110 -0.11 6.47 -18.94
CA ALA A 110 0.83 6.98 -19.93
C ALA A 110 2.05 7.66 -19.26
N GLN A 111 1.84 8.30 -18.11
CA GLN A 111 2.89 8.96 -17.32
C GLN A 111 2.55 8.85 -15.84
N TYR A 112 3.51 8.37 -15.06
CA TYR A 112 3.30 8.29 -13.60
C TYR A 112 3.41 9.67 -12.96
N PRO A 113 2.62 9.97 -11.91
CA PRO A 113 2.64 11.26 -11.25
C PRO A 113 3.99 11.64 -10.63
N ASP A 114 4.81 10.68 -10.24
CA ASP A 114 6.15 10.90 -9.69
C ASP A 114 7.20 11.24 -10.76
N GLU A 115 6.92 10.99 -12.04
CA GLU A 115 7.76 11.39 -13.19
C GLU A 115 7.52 12.83 -13.63
N VAL A 116 6.41 13.46 -13.15
CA VAL A 116 6.11 14.86 -13.45
C VAL A 116 6.82 15.79 -12.46
N ALA A 117 7.57 16.76 -12.97
CA ALA A 117 8.27 17.73 -12.13
C ALA A 117 7.28 18.51 -11.23
N LYS A 118 7.71 18.85 -10.01
CA LYS A 118 6.87 19.63 -9.08
C LYS A 118 6.51 20.99 -9.64
N THR A 119 7.42 21.61 -10.39
CA THR A 119 7.20 22.89 -11.09
C THR A 119 6.05 22.81 -12.11
N ASP A 120 5.91 21.69 -12.83
CA ASP A 120 4.85 21.51 -13.82
C ASP A 120 3.49 21.31 -13.15
N LYS A 121 3.46 20.64 -11.98
CA LYS A 121 2.25 20.51 -11.14
C LYS A 121 1.80 21.87 -10.62
N VAL A 122 2.74 22.71 -10.16
CA VAL A 122 2.46 24.08 -9.74
C VAL A 122 1.93 24.91 -10.91
N ALA A 123 2.59 24.86 -12.07
CA ALA A 123 2.15 25.56 -13.27
C ALA A 123 0.75 25.13 -13.73
N LEU A 124 0.37 23.88 -13.53
CA LEU A 124 -0.98 23.41 -13.81
C LEU A 124 -2.00 24.08 -12.88
N LEU A 125 -1.74 24.13 -11.57
CA LEU A 125 -2.63 24.77 -10.60
C LEU A 125 -2.80 26.27 -10.88
N LEU A 126 -1.72 26.98 -11.20
CA LEU A 126 -1.78 28.39 -11.58
C LEU A 126 -2.69 28.60 -12.81
N ARG A 127 -2.57 27.76 -13.85
CA ARG A 127 -3.45 27.84 -15.02
C ARG A 127 -4.91 27.54 -14.68
N MET A 128 -5.14 26.63 -13.73
CA MET A 128 -6.51 26.30 -13.27
C MET A 128 -7.12 27.48 -12.50
N ASP A 129 -6.34 28.15 -11.64
CA ASP A 129 -6.77 29.35 -10.91
C ASP A 129 -7.09 30.51 -11.87
N ASP A 130 -6.19 30.79 -12.82
CA ASP A 130 -6.41 31.81 -13.85
C ASP A 130 -7.68 31.53 -14.67
N ALA A 131 -7.90 30.29 -15.06
CA ALA A 131 -9.10 29.90 -15.80
C ALA A 131 -10.38 30.07 -14.97
N ALA A 132 -10.34 29.68 -13.68
CA ALA A 132 -11.47 29.86 -12.78
C ALA A 132 -11.79 31.34 -12.57
N ARG A 133 -10.79 32.17 -12.27
CA ARG A 133 -10.97 33.63 -12.04
C ARG A 133 -11.43 34.36 -13.31
N SER A 134 -11.07 33.89 -14.50
CA SER A 134 -11.54 34.44 -15.76
C SER A 134 -13.07 34.27 -16.00
N ALA A 135 -13.71 33.35 -15.29
CA ALA A 135 -15.14 33.13 -15.37
C ALA A 135 -16.00 34.20 -14.68
N GLY A 136 -15.37 35.11 -13.90
CA GLY A 136 -16.03 36.26 -13.29
C GLY A 136 -15.63 36.50 -11.84
N GLY A 137 -16.05 37.68 -11.31
CA GLY A 137 -15.68 38.14 -9.95
C GLY A 137 -16.32 37.38 -8.77
N ALA A 138 -17.06 36.31 -9.02
CA ALA A 138 -17.64 35.46 -7.96
C ALA A 138 -16.62 34.49 -7.36
N ILE A 139 -15.48 34.27 -8.03
CA ILE A 139 -14.40 33.40 -7.55
C ILE A 139 -13.40 34.25 -6.79
N VAL A 140 -13.37 34.09 -5.47
CA VAL A 140 -12.49 34.88 -4.56
C VAL A 140 -11.39 34.04 -3.92
N GLN A 141 -11.54 32.71 -3.95
CA GLN A 141 -10.58 31.77 -3.34
C GLN A 141 -10.58 30.45 -4.09
#